data_eaa30d5cf85072cc27901316f96d3302
#
_entry.id   eaa30d5cf85072cc27901316f96d3302
#
_cell.length_a   1.000
_cell.length_b   1.000
_cell.length_c   1.000
_cell.angle_alpha   90.00
_cell.angle_beta   90.00
_cell.angle_gamma   90.00
#
_symmetry.space_group_name_H-M   'P 1'
#
loop_
_entity.id
_entity.type
_entity.pdbx_description
1 polymer ?
#
loop_
_entity_poly.entity_id
_entity_poly.type
_entity_poly.pdbx_seq_one_letter_code
_entity_poly.pdbx_strand_id
1 'polypeptide(L)'
;MRREFPQKGVTNLIEGVKVKELKVIPDERGRLMEMLRADDDLFMRFGQIYMTTAYPGVIKGWHYHKKQTDNFVVVKGMMKVVLYDERESSSTRGEVNEFFMGVHNPILLQIPPRVHHGF
;
A
#
# COMPACT_ATOMS: atom_id res chain seq x y z
N MET A 1 6.17 22.15 -2.36
CA MET A 1 6.24 21.72 -0.98
C MET A 1 5.89 20.23 -0.87
N ARG A 2 6.67 19.54 -0.11
CA ARG A 2 6.40 18.12 0.09
C ARG A 2 5.27 17.95 1.10
N ARG A 3 4.39 17.00 0.83
CA ARG A 3 3.34 16.69 1.79
C ARG A 3 3.90 15.95 2.99
N GLU A 4 3.36 16.26 4.17
CA GLU A 4 3.74 15.56 5.39
C GLU A 4 3.29 14.12 5.33
N PHE A 5 2.06 13.93 4.90
CA PHE A 5 1.49 12.58 4.78
C PHE A 5 1.01 12.41 3.36
N PRO A 6 1.53 11.41 2.66
CA PRO A 6 1.03 11.10 1.32
C PRO A 6 -0.44 10.67 1.36
N GLN A 7 -0.93 10.25 2.53
CA GLN A 7 -2.28 9.76 2.65
C GLN A 7 -3.06 10.60 3.65
N LYS A 8 -4.09 11.24 3.16
CA LYS A 8 -4.99 12.03 3.98
C LYS A 8 -5.63 11.14 5.04
N GLY A 9 -5.60 11.59 6.29
CA GLY A 9 -6.18 10.86 7.40
C GLY A 9 -5.24 9.91 8.13
N VAL A 10 -4.05 9.68 7.59
CA VAL A 10 -3.03 8.90 8.30
C VAL A 10 -2.18 9.88 9.10
N THR A 11 -2.33 9.84 10.42
CA THR A 11 -1.64 10.79 11.30
C THR A 11 -0.32 10.26 11.83
N ASN A 12 -0.15 8.93 11.88
CA ASN A 12 1.06 8.30 12.40
C ASN A 12 1.34 7.04 11.62
N LEU A 13 2.21 7.17 10.63
CA LEU A 13 2.52 6.06 9.73
C LEU A 13 3.29 4.97 10.48
N ILE A 14 2.82 3.75 10.36
CA ILE A 14 3.44 2.58 10.98
C ILE A 14 4.90 2.46 10.52
N GLU A 15 5.79 2.19 11.47
CA GLU A 15 7.21 2.08 11.20
C GLU A 15 7.51 1.05 10.11
N GLY A 16 8.25 1.46 9.10
CA GLY A 16 8.63 0.61 7.97
C GLY A 16 7.63 0.60 6.83
N VAL A 17 6.42 1.11 7.03
CA VAL A 17 5.45 1.27 5.94
C VAL A 17 5.89 2.42 5.04
N LYS A 18 5.85 2.21 3.74
CA LYS A 18 6.22 3.24 2.77
C LYS A 18 5.08 3.42 1.76
N VAL A 19 4.90 4.66 1.34
CA VAL A 19 3.88 5.02 0.37
C VAL A 19 4.54 5.76 -0.77
N LYS A 20 4.27 5.33 -1.99
CA LYS A 20 4.73 5.99 -3.20
C LYS A 20 3.52 6.48 -3.97
N GLU A 21 3.46 7.78 -4.25
CA GLU A 21 2.41 8.31 -5.13
C GLU A 21 2.74 7.92 -6.56
N LEU A 22 1.75 7.39 -7.26
CA LEU A 22 1.91 6.92 -8.62
C LEU A 22 1.42 8.00 -9.58
N LYS A 23 2.15 8.18 -10.67
CA LYS A 23 1.82 9.18 -11.65
C LYS A 23 1.00 8.55 -12.77
N VAL A 24 -0.18 9.09 -12.99
CA VAL A 24 -1.03 8.70 -14.10
C VAL A 24 -0.74 9.60 -15.28
N ILE A 25 -0.45 9.02 -16.42
CA ILE A 25 -0.13 9.74 -17.65
C ILE A 25 -1.24 9.44 -18.66
N PRO A 26 -2.23 10.32 -18.78
CA PRO A 26 -3.34 10.10 -19.73
C PRO A 26 -3.01 10.64 -21.10
N ASP A 27 -3.60 10.03 -22.10
CA ASP A 27 -3.62 10.58 -23.47
C ASP A 27 -4.92 10.11 -24.17
N GLU A 28 -5.04 10.38 -25.46
CA GLU A 28 -6.27 10.03 -26.18
C GLU A 28 -6.50 8.53 -26.32
N ARG A 29 -5.51 7.70 -26.02
CA ARG A 29 -5.63 6.24 -26.09
C ARG A 29 -6.00 5.61 -24.75
N GLY A 30 -5.92 6.38 -23.65
CA GLY A 30 -6.15 5.87 -22.31
C GLY A 30 -5.15 6.45 -21.33
N ARG A 31 -4.61 5.62 -20.46
CA ARG A 31 -3.67 6.10 -19.47
C ARG A 31 -2.58 5.06 -19.20
N LEU A 32 -1.44 5.54 -18.75
CA LEU A 32 -0.31 4.72 -18.34
C LEU A 32 0.07 5.08 -16.91
N MET A 33 0.41 4.08 -16.12
CA MET A 33 0.87 4.30 -14.76
C MET A 33 1.97 3.28 -14.45
N GLU A 34 3.19 3.77 -14.24
CA GLU A 34 4.27 2.89 -13.78
C GLU A 34 4.07 2.64 -12.29
N MET A 35 4.14 1.40 -11.88
CA MET A 35 3.88 1.03 -10.49
C MET A 35 5.16 0.80 -9.71
N LEU A 36 6.08 0.01 -10.26
CA LEU A 36 7.34 -0.31 -9.58
C LEU A 36 8.40 -0.62 -10.62
N ARG A 37 9.54 0.05 -10.51
CA ARG A 37 10.70 -0.16 -11.37
C ARG A 37 11.85 -0.70 -10.54
N ALA A 38 12.73 -1.43 -11.18
CA ALA A 38 13.91 -1.97 -10.49
C ALA A 38 14.83 -0.86 -9.95
N ASP A 39 14.71 0.35 -10.48
CA ASP A 39 15.50 1.49 -10.02
C ASP A 39 14.74 2.41 -9.05
N ASP A 40 13.55 2.00 -8.60
CA ASP A 40 12.82 2.72 -7.56
C ASP A 40 13.45 2.48 -6.19
N ASP A 41 13.35 3.48 -5.32
CA ASP A 41 13.83 3.35 -3.94
C ASP A 41 13.11 2.24 -3.17
N LEU A 42 11.86 1.97 -3.50
CA LEU A 42 11.06 0.95 -2.83
C LEU A 42 11.34 -0.45 -3.35
N PHE A 43 12.02 -0.58 -4.48
CA PHE A 43 12.26 -1.90 -5.04
C PHE A 43 13.28 -2.66 -4.21
N MET A 44 12.96 -3.89 -3.84
CA MET A 44 13.87 -4.74 -3.11
C MET A 44 14.39 -5.86 -4.02
N ARG A 45 13.52 -6.71 -4.47
CA ARG A 45 13.81 -7.77 -5.43
C ARG A 45 12.50 -8.39 -5.85
N PHE A 46 12.50 -9.09 -6.95
CA PHE A 46 11.32 -9.81 -7.40
C PHE A 46 11.17 -11.12 -6.59
N GLY A 47 9.98 -11.36 -6.10
CA GLY A 47 9.61 -12.62 -5.49
C GLY A 47 8.43 -13.22 -6.21
N GLN A 48 7.29 -12.53 -6.18
CA GLN A 48 6.05 -13.02 -6.77
C GLN A 48 5.17 -11.83 -7.11
N ILE A 49 4.40 -11.97 -8.18
CA ILE A 49 3.36 -11.00 -8.50
C ILE A 49 2.07 -11.75 -8.82
N TYR A 50 0.96 -11.28 -8.28
CA TYR A 50 -0.36 -11.81 -8.59
C TYR A 50 -1.40 -10.72 -8.41
N MET A 51 -2.58 -10.98 -8.95
CA MET A 51 -3.71 -10.07 -8.84
C MET A 51 -4.82 -10.76 -8.07
N THR A 52 -5.50 -10.00 -7.24
CA THR A 52 -6.70 -10.47 -6.56
C THR A 52 -7.79 -9.42 -6.73
N THR A 53 -9.03 -9.85 -6.58
CA THR A 53 -10.17 -8.92 -6.61
C THR A 53 -11.04 -9.16 -5.39
N ALA A 54 -11.79 -8.14 -5.01
CA ALA A 54 -12.78 -8.24 -3.95
C ALA A 54 -14.08 -7.66 -4.47
N TYR A 55 -15.17 -8.40 -4.31
CA TYR A 55 -16.48 -7.86 -4.63
C TYR A 55 -16.89 -6.82 -3.58
N PRO A 56 -17.79 -5.90 -3.93
CA PRO A 56 -18.26 -4.91 -2.96
C PRO A 56 -18.74 -5.56 -1.67
N GLY A 57 -18.32 -5.02 -0.54
CA GLY A 57 -18.71 -5.53 0.78
C GLY A 57 -17.90 -6.70 1.29
N VAL A 58 -17.00 -7.26 0.49
CA VAL A 58 -16.16 -8.38 0.90
C VAL A 58 -14.92 -7.84 1.60
N ILE A 59 -14.58 -8.49 2.71
CA ILE A 59 -13.37 -8.18 3.48
C ILE A 59 -12.44 -9.39 3.38
N LYS A 60 -11.19 -9.14 3.02
CA LYS A 60 -10.13 -10.15 3.00
C LYS A 60 -9.07 -9.75 4.01
N GLY A 61 -8.96 -10.47 5.06
CA GLY A 61 -8.02 -10.18 6.13
C GLY A 61 -8.12 -11.26 7.19
N TRP A 62 -7.32 -11.24 8.17
CA TRP A 62 -6.07 -10.47 8.28
C TRP A 62 -4.95 -11.31 7.75
N HIS A 63 -3.99 -10.68 7.08
CA HIS A 63 -2.80 -11.36 6.56
C HIS A 63 -1.58 -10.92 7.38
N TYR A 64 -0.66 -11.83 7.56
CA TYR A 64 0.52 -11.60 8.37
C TYR A 64 1.67 -12.42 7.80
N HIS A 65 2.79 -11.78 7.52
CA HIS A 65 3.96 -12.46 6.97
C HIS A 65 5.17 -12.20 7.87
N LYS A 66 5.91 -13.25 8.17
CA LYS A 66 7.08 -13.11 9.06
C LYS A 66 8.29 -12.52 8.36
N LYS A 67 8.44 -12.75 7.07
CA LYS A 67 9.63 -12.33 6.31
C LYS A 67 9.33 -11.58 5.04
N GLN A 68 8.11 -11.66 4.56
CA GLN A 68 7.74 -11.11 3.26
C GLN A 68 7.35 -9.64 3.37
N THR A 69 7.85 -8.84 2.44
CA THR A 69 7.40 -7.47 2.24
C THR A 69 6.39 -7.49 1.10
N ASP A 70 5.25 -6.84 1.29
CA ASP A 70 4.21 -6.76 0.28
C ASP A 70 4.17 -5.37 -0.35
N ASN A 71 3.95 -5.33 -1.66
CA ASN A 71 3.72 -4.10 -2.39
C ASN A 71 2.30 -4.17 -2.98
N PHE A 72 1.42 -3.27 -2.56
CA PHE A 72 0.02 -3.24 -2.97
C PHE A 72 -0.22 -2.06 -3.91
N VAL A 73 -0.91 -2.33 -5.02
CA VAL A 73 -1.44 -1.29 -5.89
C VAL A 73 -2.87 -1.69 -6.25
N VAL A 74 -3.81 -0.76 -6.18
CA VAL A 74 -5.20 -0.98 -6.57
C VAL A 74 -5.40 -0.32 -7.93
N VAL A 75 -5.53 -1.13 -8.97
CA VAL A 75 -5.54 -0.63 -10.35
C VAL A 75 -6.94 -0.34 -10.86
N LYS A 76 -7.97 -0.82 -10.19
CA LYS A 76 -9.37 -0.61 -10.60
C LYS A 76 -10.23 -0.45 -9.36
N GLY A 77 -11.09 0.56 -9.37
CA GLY A 77 -11.97 0.84 -8.24
C GLY A 77 -11.26 1.50 -7.09
N MET A 78 -11.86 1.39 -5.91
CA MET A 78 -11.31 1.93 -4.67
C MET A 78 -11.35 0.85 -3.61
N MET A 79 -10.34 0.83 -2.76
CA MET A 79 -10.22 -0.18 -1.72
C MET A 79 -9.72 0.48 -0.44
N LYS A 80 -10.32 0.13 0.67
CA LYS A 80 -9.81 0.51 1.99
C LYS A 80 -8.85 -0.57 2.44
N VAL A 81 -7.59 -0.20 2.65
CA VAL A 81 -6.56 -1.11 3.13
C VAL A 81 -6.21 -0.71 4.55
N VAL A 82 -6.24 -1.66 5.46
CA VAL A 82 -6.03 -1.41 6.89
C VAL A 82 -4.79 -2.16 7.35
N LEU A 83 -3.91 -1.46 8.05
CA LEU A 83 -2.71 -2.03 8.65
C LEU A 83 -2.79 -1.91 10.16
N TYR A 84 -2.28 -2.90 10.87
CA TYR A 84 -2.20 -2.88 12.32
C TYR A 84 -0.82 -3.35 12.76
N ASP A 85 -0.16 -2.55 13.59
CA ASP A 85 1.17 -2.81 14.09
C ASP A 85 1.11 -3.36 15.51
N GLU A 86 1.45 -4.63 15.65
CA GLU A 86 1.47 -5.30 16.95
C GLU A 86 2.89 -5.70 17.36
N ARG A 87 3.90 -5.27 16.61
CA ARG A 87 5.30 -5.66 16.85
C ARG A 87 5.79 -5.10 18.18
N GLU A 88 6.39 -5.95 18.99
CA GLU A 88 6.79 -5.60 20.35
C GLU A 88 7.79 -4.44 20.40
N SER A 89 8.77 -4.44 19.51
CA SER A 89 9.85 -3.45 19.52
C SER A 89 9.60 -2.28 18.58
N SER A 90 8.42 -2.20 17.98
CA SER A 90 8.11 -1.12 17.04
C SER A 90 7.82 0.18 17.77
N SER A 91 8.32 1.28 17.22
CA SER A 91 8.02 2.62 17.75
C SER A 91 6.57 3.01 17.55
N THR A 92 5.85 2.30 16.67
CA THR A 92 4.44 2.58 16.36
C THR A 92 3.54 1.44 16.81
N ARG A 93 3.94 0.68 17.81
CA ARG A 93 3.13 -0.42 18.30
C ARG A 93 1.74 0.06 18.71
N GLY A 94 0.72 -0.65 18.26
CA GLY A 94 -0.68 -0.32 18.53
C GLY A 94 -1.33 0.58 17.50
N GLU A 95 -0.56 1.11 16.55
CA GLU A 95 -1.11 2.00 15.53
C GLU A 95 -1.92 1.23 14.50
N VAL A 96 -3.01 1.87 14.07
CA VAL A 96 -3.83 1.40 12.95
C VAL A 96 -3.75 2.45 11.86
N ASN A 97 -3.41 2.03 10.65
CA ASN A 97 -3.40 2.91 9.49
C ASN A 97 -4.49 2.48 8.52
N GLU A 98 -5.16 3.44 7.91
CA GLU A 98 -6.17 3.18 6.89
C GLU A 98 -5.79 3.94 5.63
N PHE A 99 -5.79 3.23 4.51
CA PHE A 99 -5.47 3.80 3.22
C PHE A 99 -6.65 3.58 2.27
N PHE A 100 -7.10 4.64 1.65
CA PHE A 100 -8.17 4.57 0.66
C PHE A 100 -7.50 4.71 -0.71
N MET A 101 -7.21 3.59 -1.33
CA MET A 101 -6.37 3.56 -2.52
C MET A 101 -7.11 3.01 -3.72
N GLY A 102 -6.75 3.50 -4.87
CA GLY A 102 -7.37 3.10 -6.13
C GLY A 102 -7.32 4.20 -7.16
N VAL A 103 -8.30 4.24 -8.06
CA VAL A 103 -8.27 5.16 -9.20
C VAL A 103 -8.29 6.63 -8.78
N HIS A 104 -8.86 6.94 -7.62
CA HIS A 104 -8.89 8.31 -7.10
C HIS A 104 -7.72 8.61 -6.16
N ASN A 105 -6.90 7.64 -5.88
CA ASN A 105 -5.71 7.78 -5.03
C ASN A 105 -4.71 6.70 -5.43
N PRO A 106 -4.04 6.87 -6.56
CA PRO A 106 -3.13 5.85 -7.07
C PRO A 106 -1.81 5.88 -6.29
N ILE A 107 -1.62 4.88 -5.47
CA ILE A 107 -0.41 4.74 -4.68
C ILE A 107 0.08 3.30 -4.73
N LEU A 108 1.38 3.14 -4.46
CA LEU A 108 1.96 1.86 -4.09
C LEU A 108 2.19 1.91 -2.59
N LEU A 109 1.64 0.93 -1.89
CA LEU A 109 1.77 0.79 -0.45
C LEU A 109 2.70 -0.38 -0.16
N GLN A 110 3.83 -0.10 0.48
CA GLN A 110 4.78 -1.15 0.85
C GLN A 110 4.62 -1.47 2.33
N ILE A 111 4.34 -2.72 2.61
CA ILE A 111 4.06 -3.22 3.96
C ILE A 111 5.20 -4.11 4.39
N PRO A 112 5.91 -3.75 5.47
CA PRO A 112 7.04 -4.57 5.95
C PRO A 112 6.54 -5.87 6.58
N PRO A 113 7.44 -6.83 6.81
CA PRO A 113 7.06 -8.05 7.53
C PRO A 113 6.49 -7.72 8.91
N ARG A 114 5.63 -8.61 9.39
CA ARG A 114 5.04 -8.59 10.74
C ARG A 114 4.06 -7.46 11.00
N VAL A 115 3.56 -6.84 9.95
CA VAL A 115 2.45 -5.89 10.06
C VAL A 115 1.20 -6.56 9.53
N HIS A 116 0.17 -6.61 10.35
CA HIS A 116 -1.12 -7.19 9.95
C HIS A 116 -1.78 -6.29 8.92
N HIS A 117 -2.41 -6.88 7.93
CA HIS A 117 -3.07 -6.08 6.90
C HIS A 117 -4.28 -6.81 6.33
N GLY A 118 -5.21 -6.02 5.82
CA GLY A 118 -6.42 -6.52 5.18
C GLY A 118 -7.07 -5.44 4.34
N PHE A 119 -8.04 -5.86 3.59
CA PHE A 119 -8.77 -4.93 2.73
C PHE A 119 -10.19 -5.44 2.45
#